data_0c424c87f55dbed73466a92c2bc7ef19
#
_entry.id   0c424c87f55dbed73466a92c2bc7ef19
#
_cell.length_a   1.000
_cell.length_b   1.000
_cell.length_c   1.000
_cell.angle_alpha   90.00
_cell.angle_beta   90.00
_cell.angle_gamma   90.00
#
_symmetry.space_group_name_H-M   'P 1'
#
loop_
_entity.id
_entity.type
_entity.pdbx_description
1 polymer ?
#
loop_
_entity_poly.entity_id
_entity_poly.type
_entity_poly.pdbx_seq_one_letter_code
_entity_poly.pdbx_strand_id
1 'polypeptide(L)'
;VYGDDVPIVANKRTGELLADKNWKSVVPPTKLIDPPWSMKAGNLTLEMRHVGPNHSSDMLVAWVPEANLAYIVDFVSNESVGYRNLPGVWLPQYWESIDKILEWPIELATFGHGMPGNKKSIEDHAEYWHKLRATIRDAIANDVNEDEAVENIRMPEYQDWRSYEEWFPMNVRAVYRYEKETAAKSAE
;
A
#
# COMPACT_ATOMS: atom_id res chain seq x y z
N VAL A 1 -14.68 -21.73 -11.96
CA VAL A 1 -14.97 -20.72 -12.99
C VAL A 1 -13.92 -20.78 -14.09
N TYR A 2 -12.64 -21.00 -13.75
CA TYR A 2 -11.52 -21.01 -14.71
C TYR A 2 -11.03 -22.41 -15.12
N GLY A 3 -11.59 -23.47 -14.56
CA GLY A 3 -11.14 -24.85 -14.78
C GLY A 3 -9.86 -25.20 -13.98
N ASP A 4 -9.55 -26.50 -13.94
CA ASP A 4 -8.43 -27.02 -13.13
C ASP A 4 -7.05 -26.87 -13.81
N ASP A 5 -7.04 -26.55 -15.12
CA ASP A 5 -5.83 -26.44 -15.92
C ASP A 5 -5.22 -25.02 -15.97
N VAL A 6 -5.89 -24.03 -15.35
CA VAL A 6 -5.38 -22.65 -15.34
C VAL A 6 -4.32 -22.49 -14.26
N PRO A 7 -3.09 -22.07 -14.61
CA PRO A 7 -2.04 -21.89 -13.63
C PRO A 7 -2.35 -20.71 -12.71
N ILE A 8 -2.21 -20.95 -11.40
CA ILE A 8 -2.31 -19.93 -10.36
C ILE A 8 -0.88 -19.48 -10.06
N VAL A 9 -0.56 -18.24 -10.47
CA VAL A 9 0.78 -17.66 -10.30
C VAL A 9 0.79 -16.78 -9.05
N ALA A 10 1.76 -17.00 -8.16
CA ALA A 10 1.94 -16.18 -6.97
C ALA A 10 3.42 -15.93 -6.66
N ASN A 11 3.68 -14.90 -5.86
CA ASN A 11 5.00 -14.67 -5.29
C ASN A 11 5.45 -15.89 -4.47
N LYS A 12 6.71 -16.27 -4.56
CA LYS A 12 7.31 -17.34 -3.74
C LYS A 12 7.03 -17.12 -2.25
N ARG A 13 7.10 -15.87 -1.79
CA ARG A 13 6.78 -15.50 -0.42
C ARG A 13 5.33 -15.84 -0.03
N THR A 14 4.37 -15.72 -0.96
CA THR A 14 2.98 -16.16 -0.73
C THR A 14 2.93 -17.66 -0.45
N GLY A 15 3.69 -18.46 -1.20
CA GLY A 15 3.79 -19.91 -0.97
C GLY A 15 4.30 -20.25 0.43
N GLU A 16 5.32 -19.56 0.91
CA GLU A 16 5.86 -19.70 2.26
C GLU A 16 4.81 -19.34 3.34
N LEU A 17 4.14 -18.20 3.17
CA LEU A 17 3.09 -17.75 4.10
C LEU A 17 1.90 -18.70 4.17
N LEU A 18 1.50 -19.29 3.04
CA LEU A 18 0.43 -20.28 2.99
C LEU A 18 0.84 -21.58 3.69
N ALA A 19 2.08 -22.03 3.53
CA ALA A 19 2.60 -23.22 4.18
C ALA A 19 2.64 -23.04 5.70
N ASP A 20 3.14 -21.90 6.19
CA ASP A 20 3.23 -21.57 7.61
C ASP A 20 1.86 -21.50 8.30
N LYS A 21 0.88 -20.91 7.63
CA LYS A 21 -0.47 -20.71 8.20
C LYS A 21 -1.40 -21.92 8.05
N ASN A 22 -0.98 -22.94 7.32
CA ASN A 22 -1.78 -24.16 7.05
C ASN A 22 -3.22 -23.84 6.59
N TRP A 23 -3.36 -22.90 5.64
CA TRP A 23 -4.65 -22.44 5.13
C TRP A 23 -5.29 -23.47 4.19
N LYS A 24 -5.98 -24.46 4.78
CA LYS A 24 -6.62 -25.57 4.06
C LYS A 24 -7.75 -25.15 3.10
N SER A 25 -8.29 -23.93 3.27
CA SER A 25 -9.38 -23.41 2.43
C SER A 25 -8.90 -22.65 1.20
N VAL A 26 -7.60 -22.44 1.05
CA VAL A 26 -7.02 -21.71 -0.08
C VAL A 26 -6.49 -22.70 -1.10
N VAL A 27 -6.87 -22.53 -2.36
CA VAL A 27 -6.27 -23.29 -3.47
C VAL A 27 -4.80 -22.85 -3.61
N PRO A 28 -3.84 -23.77 -3.49
CA PRO A 28 -2.44 -23.40 -3.52
C PRO A 28 -2.02 -22.91 -4.92
N PRO A 29 -1.05 -21.99 -5.00
CA PRO A 29 -0.45 -21.60 -6.27
C PRO A 29 0.19 -22.81 -6.97
N THR A 30 -0.04 -22.91 -8.28
CA THR A 30 0.59 -23.94 -9.10
C THR A 30 1.95 -23.51 -9.67
N LYS A 31 2.22 -22.19 -9.64
CA LYS A 31 3.49 -21.61 -10.08
C LYS A 31 3.93 -20.50 -9.13
N LEU A 32 5.04 -20.71 -8.45
CA LEU A 32 5.67 -19.68 -7.63
C LEU A 32 6.70 -18.92 -8.47
N ILE A 33 6.69 -17.58 -8.35
CA ILE A 33 7.60 -16.68 -9.05
C ILE A 33 8.47 -15.89 -8.07
N ASP A 34 9.65 -15.53 -8.52
CA ASP A 34 10.57 -14.63 -7.83
C ASP A 34 10.60 -13.30 -8.62
N PRO A 35 10.06 -12.20 -8.06
CA PRO A 35 10.00 -10.92 -8.78
C PRO A 35 11.41 -10.30 -8.95
N PRO A 36 11.67 -9.60 -10.09
CA PRO A 36 10.76 -9.32 -11.18
C PRO A 36 10.51 -10.54 -12.08
N TRP A 37 9.25 -10.74 -12.44
CA TRP A 37 8.84 -11.82 -13.35
C TRP A 37 7.93 -11.27 -14.44
N SER A 38 7.97 -11.83 -15.64
CA SER A 38 7.11 -11.40 -16.74
C SER A 38 6.53 -12.53 -17.57
N MET A 39 5.42 -12.24 -18.21
CA MET A 39 4.80 -13.09 -19.23
C MET A 39 4.27 -12.26 -20.41
N LYS A 40 4.14 -12.90 -21.56
CA LYS A 40 3.49 -12.32 -22.75
C LYS A 40 2.02 -12.71 -22.79
N ALA A 41 1.18 -11.73 -23.14
CA ALA A 41 -0.24 -11.90 -23.46
C ALA A 41 -0.52 -11.18 -24.80
N GLY A 42 -0.43 -11.91 -25.91
CA GLY A 42 -0.42 -11.31 -27.24
C GLY A 42 0.82 -10.43 -27.44
N ASN A 43 0.60 -9.17 -27.79
CA ASN A 43 1.63 -8.13 -27.96
C ASN A 43 1.91 -7.33 -26.68
N LEU A 44 1.25 -7.64 -25.57
CA LEU A 44 1.49 -7.00 -24.27
C LEU A 44 2.42 -7.85 -23.40
N THR A 45 3.17 -7.18 -22.56
CA THR A 45 3.98 -7.78 -21.50
C THR A 45 3.32 -7.49 -20.15
N LEU A 46 3.06 -8.52 -19.36
CA LEU A 46 2.70 -8.37 -17.96
C LEU A 46 3.93 -8.61 -17.12
N GLU A 47 4.38 -7.60 -16.40
CA GLU A 47 5.47 -7.69 -15.42
C GLU A 47 4.89 -7.69 -14.02
N MET A 48 5.37 -8.60 -13.18
CA MET A 48 5.06 -8.65 -11.76
C MET A 48 6.28 -8.16 -10.99
N ARG A 49 6.14 -7.04 -10.28
CA ARG A 49 7.23 -6.38 -9.56
C ARG A 49 6.93 -6.32 -8.07
N HIS A 50 7.93 -6.57 -7.25
CA HIS A 50 7.88 -6.39 -5.80
C HIS A 50 8.60 -5.08 -5.44
N VAL A 51 7.89 -4.15 -4.80
CA VAL A 51 8.42 -2.83 -4.45
C VAL A 51 8.84 -2.72 -2.98
N GLY A 52 8.66 -3.78 -2.24
CA GLY A 52 8.96 -3.91 -0.80
C GLY A 52 7.75 -4.40 -0.03
N PRO A 53 7.94 -4.78 1.24
CA PRO A 53 6.82 -5.03 2.15
C PRO A 53 5.98 -3.76 2.28
N ASN A 54 4.66 -3.88 2.21
CA ASN A 54 3.75 -2.75 2.35
C ASN A 54 2.47 -3.17 3.07
N HIS A 55 1.35 -3.41 2.38
CA HIS A 55 0.16 -4.02 2.97
C HIS A 55 0.43 -5.47 3.42
N SER A 56 1.26 -6.19 2.65
CA SER A 56 1.80 -7.49 3.04
C SER A 56 3.26 -7.64 2.56
N SER A 57 3.95 -8.66 3.04
CA SER A 57 5.36 -8.89 2.68
C SER A 57 5.57 -9.51 1.29
N ASP A 58 4.50 -9.92 0.63
CA ASP A 58 4.48 -10.64 -0.65
C ASP A 58 3.74 -9.90 -1.76
N MET A 59 3.27 -8.68 -1.49
CA MET A 59 2.48 -7.88 -2.42
C MET A 59 3.23 -7.61 -3.72
N LEU A 60 2.53 -7.78 -4.85
CA LEU A 60 3.03 -7.52 -6.18
C LEU A 60 2.28 -6.37 -6.83
N VAL A 61 3.00 -5.58 -7.61
CA VAL A 61 2.42 -4.62 -8.55
C VAL A 61 2.50 -5.22 -9.95
N ALA A 62 1.38 -5.25 -10.66
CA ALA A 62 1.37 -5.63 -12.06
C ALA A 62 1.60 -4.40 -12.93
N TRP A 63 2.56 -4.49 -13.83
CA TRP A 63 2.97 -3.44 -14.76
C TRP A 63 2.85 -3.88 -16.20
N VAL A 64 2.24 -3.06 -17.05
CA VAL A 64 2.14 -3.27 -18.50
C VAL A 64 2.88 -2.13 -19.21
N PRO A 65 4.18 -2.33 -19.57
CA PRO A 65 5.02 -1.28 -20.13
C PRO A 65 4.46 -0.64 -21.41
N GLU A 66 3.90 -1.45 -22.29
CA GLU A 66 3.37 -0.98 -23.58
C GLU A 66 2.16 -0.02 -23.44
N ALA A 67 1.51 -0.04 -22.28
CA ALA A 67 0.36 0.81 -21.96
C ALA A 67 0.65 1.83 -20.87
N ASN A 68 1.88 1.89 -20.32
CA ASN A 68 2.21 2.68 -19.13
C ASN A 68 1.17 2.50 -18.01
N LEU A 69 0.68 1.24 -17.82
CA LEU A 69 -0.39 0.91 -16.91
C LEU A 69 0.14 0.12 -15.71
N ALA A 70 -0.20 0.58 -14.50
CA ALA A 70 0.03 -0.11 -13.26
C ALA A 70 -1.29 -0.60 -12.62
N TYR A 71 -1.29 -1.85 -12.11
CA TYR A 71 -2.33 -2.34 -11.21
C TYR A 71 -1.74 -2.51 -9.81
N ILE A 72 -2.27 -1.73 -8.87
CA ILE A 72 -1.77 -1.57 -7.50
C ILE A 72 -2.87 -1.96 -6.53
N VAL A 73 -2.61 -2.95 -5.68
CA VAL A 73 -3.62 -3.48 -4.75
C VAL A 73 -3.27 -3.04 -3.32
N ASP A 74 -4.27 -2.58 -2.59
CA ASP A 74 -4.32 -2.39 -1.13
C ASP A 74 -3.40 -1.33 -0.49
N PHE A 75 -2.29 -0.95 -1.10
CA PHE A 75 -1.40 0.06 -0.52
C PHE A 75 -1.44 1.44 -1.20
N VAL A 76 -2.17 1.57 -2.31
CA VAL A 76 -2.57 2.84 -2.90
C VAL A 76 -4.04 2.76 -3.30
N SER A 77 -4.78 3.82 -3.03
CA SER A 77 -6.17 3.97 -3.46
C SER A 77 -6.40 5.38 -3.96
N ASN A 78 -7.21 5.51 -5.01
CA ASN A 78 -7.59 6.82 -5.53
C ASN A 78 -8.62 7.47 -4.59
N GLU A 79 -8.36 8.72 -4.19
CA GLU A 79 -9.23 9.54 -3.34
C GLU A 79 -9.78 8.78 -2.11
N SER A 80 -8.90 8.08 -1.38
CA SER A 80 -9.23 7.37 -0.15
C SER A 80 -8.12 7.49 0.87
N VAL A 81 -8.47 7.71 2.12
CA VAL A 81 -7.53 7.62 3.23
C VAL A 81 -7.12 6.17 3.49
N GLY A 82 -6.09 5.95 4.29
CA GLY A 82 -5.62 4.62 4.65
C GLY A 82 -6.68 3.78 5.34
N TYR A 83 -6.63 2.46 5.13
CA TYR A 83 -7.59 1.55 5.74
C TYR A 83 -7.45 1.51 7.25
N ARG A 84 -8.43 2.07 7.96
CA ARG A 84 -8.55 2.04 9.44
C ARG A 84 -7.25 2.42 10.16
N ASN A 85 -6.83 1.60 11.12
CA ASN A 85 -5.59 1.75 11.89
C ASN A 85 -4.38 1.03 11.26
N LEU A 86 -4.39 0.85 9.94
CA LEU A 86 -3.33 0.19 9.17
C LEU A 86 -2.97 -1.21 9.69
N PRO A 87 -3.93 -2.14 9.84
CA PRO A 87 -3.67 -3.44 10.44
C PRO A 87 -2.73 -4.28 9.56
N GLY A 88 -1.60 -4.72 10.14
CA GLY A 88 -0.63 -5.57 9.44
C GLY A 88 0.25 -4.87 8.41
N VAL A 89 0.12 -3.55 8.26
CA VAL A 89 0.94 -2.75 7.34
C VAL A 89 2.38 -2.65 7.86
N TRP A 90 3.32 -2.75 6.94
CA TRP A 90 4.77 -2.70 7.22
C TRP A 90 5.28 -1.26 7.09
N LEU A 91 5.33 -0.52 8.21
CA LEU A 91 5.92 0.82 8.25
C LEU A 91 7.42 0.75 8.59
N PRO A 92 8.31 1.55 7.96
CA PRO A 92 8.04 2.62 6.97
C PRO A 92 7.93 2.13 5.52
N GLN A 93 8.18 0.85 5.23
CA GLN A 93 8.30 0.29 3.88
C GLN A 93 7.03 0.48 3.04
N TYR A 94 5.86 0.64 3.68
CA TYR A 94 4.61 1.01 3.03
C TYR A 94 4.75 2.31 2.24
N TRP A 95 5.28 3.37 2.86
CA TRP A 95 5.48 4.66 2.21
C TRP A 95 6.58 4.60 1.16
N GLU A 96 7.71 3.93 1.47
CA GLU A 96 8.80 3.70 0.52
C GLU A 96 8.32 2.96 -0.75
N SER A 97 7.36 2.05 -0.61
CA SER A 97 6.77 1.32 -1.75
C SER A 97 5.97 2.26 -2.66
N ILE A 98 5.27 3.25 -2.09
CA ILE A 98 4.55 4.27 -2.86
C ILE A 98 5.55 5.15 -3.63
N ASP A 99 6.61 5.62 -2.96
CA ASP A 99 7.64 6.46 -3.58
C ASP A 99 8.33 5.74 -4.74
N LYS A 100 8.63 4.43 -4.59
CA LYS A 100 9.24 3.62 -5.67
C LYS A 100 8.35 3.50 -6.91
N ILE A 101 7.02 3.37 -6.76
CA ILE A 101 6.12 3.31 -7.92
C ILE A 101 6.04 4.66 -8.63
N LEU A 102 6.20 5.77 -7.93
CA LEU A 102 6.21 7.10 -8.53
C LEU A 102 7.40 7.33 -9.48
N GLU A 103 8.47 6.53 -9.40
CA GLU A 103 9.57 6.56 -10.35
C GLU A 103 9.21 5.98 -11.73
N TRP A 104 8.09 5.23 -11.83
CA TRP A 104 7.69 4.59 -13.09
C TRP A 104 6.95 5.58 -13.99
N PRO A 105 7.00 5.38 -15.32
CA PRO A 105 6.31 6.23 -16.29
C PRO A 105 4.82 5.88 -16.40
N ILE A 106 4.11 5.94 -15.27
CA ILE A 106 2.69 5.58 -15.18
C ILE A 106 1.84 6.65 -15.84
N GLU A 107 0.99 6.26 -16.78
CA GLU A 107 -0.07 7.09 -17.37
C GLU A 107 -1.46 6.64 -16.89
N LEU A 108 -1.63 5.33 -16.71
CA LEU A 108 -2.87 4.73 -16.22
C LEU A 108 -2.59 3.93 -14.94
N ALA A 109 -3.46 4.07 -13.96
CA ALA A 109 -3.40 3.30 -12.73
C ALA A 109 -4.76 2.68 -12.42
N THR A 110 -4.76 1.40 -12.06
CA THR A 110 -5.94 0.75 -11.49
C THR A 110 -5.60 0.25 -10.10
N PHE A 111 -6.58 0.25 -9.22
CA PHE A 111 -6.40 -0.06 -7.81
C PHE A 111 -7.26 -1.26 -7.41
N GLY A 112 -6.88 -1.94 -6.33
CA GLY A 112 -7.69 -3.02 -5.76
C GLY A 112 -9.04 -2.51 -5.26
N HIS A 113 -9.08 -1.26 -4.81
CA HIS A 113 -10.26 -0.58 -4.30
C HIS A 113 -10.39 0.84 -4.87
N GLY A 114 -11.62 1.26 -5.19
CA GLY A 114 -11.91 2.59 -5.73
C GLY A 114 -11.91 2.66 -7.25
N MET A 115 -11.92 3.88 -7.76
CA MET A 115 -11.95 4.15 -9.20
C MET A 115 -10.54 4.13 -9.79
N PRO A 116 -10.41 3.72 -11.07
CA PRO A 116 -9.14 3.90 -11.79
C PRO A 116 -8.70 5.37 -11.78
N GLY A 117 -7.41 5.58 -11.96
CA GLY A 117 -6.81 6.91 -12.01
C GLY A 117 -5.55 6.91 -12.88
N ASN A 118 -4.60 7.73 -12.48
CA ASN A 118 -3.33 7.92 -13.18
C ASN A 118 -2.20 8.18 -12.16
N LYS A 119 -1.04 8.62 -12.64
CA LYS A 119 0.10 8.96 -11.77
C LYS A 119 -0.27 10.00 -10.70
N LYS A 120 -1.09 11.01 -11.06
CA LYS A 120 -1.55 12.04 -10.12
C LYS A 120 -2.29 11.44 -8.92
N SER A 121 -3.11 10.40 -9.13
CA SER A 121 -3.80 9.71 -8.03
C SER A 121 -2.81 9.07 -7.04
N ILE A 122 -1.67 8.57 -7.52
CA ILE A 122 -0.62 7.99 -6.68
C ILE A 122 0.15 9.11 -5.96
N GLU A 123 0.44 10.21 -6.65
CA GLU A 123 1.08 11.42 -6.08
C GLU A 123 0.23 12.01 -4.95
N ASP A 124 -1.08 12.15 -5.16
CA ASP A 124 -2.00 12.67 -4.13
C ASP A 124 -2.05 11.76 -2.89
N HIS A 125 -2.04 10.44 -3.11
CA HIS A 125 -2.00 9.47 -2.02
C HIS A 125 -0.67 9.51 -1.26
N ALA A 126 0.47 9.67 -1.94
CA ALA A 126 1.77 9.87 -1.33
C ALA A 126 1.81 11.18 -0.51
N GLU A 127 1.31 12.28 -1.10
CA GLU A 127 1.25 13.59 -0.44
C GLU A 127 0.41 13.55 0.84
N TYR A 128 -0.73 12.85 0.82
CA TYR A 128 -1.54 12.63 2.02
C TYR A 128 -0.69 12.03 3.16
N TRP A 129 0.07 10.97 2.89
CA TRP A 129 0.88 10.34 3.91
C TRP A 129 2.04 11.21 4.37
N HIS A 130 2.73 11.89 3.45
CA HIS A 130 3.83 12.79 3.80
C HIS A 130 3.36 13.93 4.70
N LYS A 131 2.24 14.56 4.38
CA LYS A 131 1.63 15.63 5.19
C LYS A 131 1.20 15.12 6.56
N LEU A 132 0.50 13.99 6.61
CA LEU A 132 0.04 13.42 7.88
C LEU A 132 1.21 13.11 8.81
N ARG A 133 2.28 12.49 8.28
CA ARG A 133 3.48 12.20 9.05
C ARG A 133 4.19 13.46 9.55
N ALA A 134 4.33 14.47 8.70
CA ALA A 134 4.94 15.74 9.09
C ALA A 134 4.15 16.40 10.22
N THR A 135 2.83 16.52 10.07
CA THR A 135 1.94 17.09 11.10
C THR A 135 2.04 16.33 12.43
N ILE A 136 2.11 15.00 12.38
CA ILE A 136 2.22 14.18 13.60
C ILE A 136 3.58 14.34 14.27
N ARG A 137 4.67 14.40 13.51
CA ARG A 137 6.01 14.68 14.05
C ARG A 137 6.07 16.03 14.75
N ASP A 138 5.47 17.05 14.15
CA ASP A 138 5.37 18.38 14.74
C ASP A 138 4.54 18.35 16.03
N ALA A 139 3.43 17.63 16.06
CA ALA A 139 2.63 17.44 17.26
C ALA A 139 3.44 16.77 18.40
N ILE A 140 4.16 15.68 18.08
CA ILE A 140 5.03 14.98 19.06
C ILE A 140 6.15 15.91 19.57
N ALA A 141 6.76 16.71 18.71
CA ALA A 141 7.81 17.66 19.09
C ALA A 141 7.31 18.80 19.99
N ASN A 142 6.01 19.09 19.95
CA ASN A 142 5.33 20.06 20.81
C ASN A 142 4.60 19.41 22.01
N ASP A 143 4.98 18.19 22.39
CA ASP A 143 4.43 17.44 23.51
C ASP A 143 2.90 17.19 23.45
N VAL A 144 2.28 17.26 22.27
CA VAL A 144 0.88 16.92 22.04
C VAL A 144 0.75 15.39 22.20
N ASN A 145 -0.16 14.93 23.06
CA ASN A 145 -0.36 13.51 23.27
C ASN A 145 -1.24 12.87 22.17
N GLU A 146 -1.33 11.54 22.16
CA GLU A 146 -2.03 10.76 21.14
C GLU A 146 -3.50 11.15 21.01
N ASP A 147 -4.21 11.28 22.11
CA ASP A 147 -5.65 11.56 22.08
C ASP A 147 -5.92 13.01 21.63
N GLU A 148 -5.12 13.96 22.07
CA GLU A 148 -5.15 15.36 21.59
C GLU A 148 -4.83 15.43 20.09
N ALA A 149 -3.85 14.68 19.61
CA ALA A 149 -3.52 14.61 18.19
C ALA A 149 -4.71 14.08 17.37
N VAL A 150 -5.35 13.00 17.82
CA VAL A 150 -6.54 12.42 17.17
C VAL A 150 -7.73 13.39 17.18
N GLU A 151 -7.91 14.14 18.27
CA GLU A 151 -9.01 15.10 18.41
C GLU A 151 -8.80 16.34 17.54
N ASN A 152 -7.57 16.86 17.41
CA ASN A 152 -7.31 18.18 16.85
C ASN A 152 -6.71 18.16 15.43
N ILE A 153 -5.98 17.13 15.03
CA ILE A 153 -5.41 17.07 13.67
C ILE A 153 -6.52 16.89 12.65
N ARG A 154 -6.54 17.74 11.65
CA ARG A 154 -7.45 17.70 10.50
C ARG A 154 -6.66 18.02 9.24
N MET A 155 -7.09 17.43 8.12
CA MET A 155 -6.56 17.69 6.78
C MET A 155 -7.74 17.98 5.86
N PRO A 156 -8.31 19.20 5.90
CA PRO A 156 -9.56 19.54 5.22
C PRO A 156 -9.49 19.37 3.70
N GLU A 157 -8.29 19.43 3.11
CA GLU A 157 -8.06 19.16 1.69
C GLU A 157 -8.39 17.72 1.26
N TYR A 158 -8.49 16.77 2.21
CA TYR A 158 -8.84 15.37 1.98
C TYR A 158 -10.22 14.99 2.54
N GLN A 159 -11.01 15.95 3.03
CA GLN A 159 -12.30 15.68 3.70
C GLN A 159 -13.30 14.93 2.81
N ASP A 160 -13.22 15.15 1.49
CA ASP A 160 -14.10 14.51 0.50
C ASP A 160 -13.59 13.11 0.08
N TRP A 161 -12.43 12.70 0.57
CA TRP A 161 -11.91 11.38 0.30
C TRP A 161 -12.72 10.30 1.01
N ARG A 162 -12.84 9.15 0.35
CA ARG A 162 -13.57 8.01 0.89
C ARG A 162 -13.07 7.64 2.28
N SER A 163 -14.03 7.46 3.18
CA SER A 163 -13.83 7.06 4.58
C SER A 163 -13.03 8.06 5.44
N TYR A 164 -12.91 9.32 5.02
CA TYR A 164 -12.18 10.33 5.78
C TYR A 164 -12.73 10.45 7.22
N GLU A 165 -14.02 10.65 7.39
CA GLU A 165 -14.61 10.85 8.72
C GLU A 165 -14.39 9.65 9.67
N GLU A 166 -14.45 8.44 9.13
CA GLU A 166 -14.31 7.21 9.92
C GLU A 166 -12.85 6.81 10.15
N TRP A 167 -12.02 6.86 9.09
CA TRP A 167 -10.68 6.24 9.13
C TRP A 167 -9.55 7.23 9.33
N PHE A 168 -9.75 8.52 9.02
CA PHE A 168 -8.69 9.51 9.22
C PHE A 168 -8.23 9.60 10.68
N PRO A 169 -9.12 9.65 11.71
CA PRO A 169 -8.69 9.61 13.11
C PRO A 169 -7.91 8.33 13.47
N MET A 170 -8.25 7.21 12.83
CA MET A 170 -7.52 5.95 13.01
C MET A 170 -6.13 6.00 12.36
N ASN A 171 -6.00 6.66 11.21
CA ASN A 171 -4.71 6.88 10.55
C ASN A 171 -3.82 7.80 11.40
N VAL A 172 -4.36 8.88 11.97
CA VAL A 172 -3.64 9.74 12.91
C VAL A 172 -3.07 8.91 14.06
N ARG A 173 -3.89 8.09 14.68
CA ARG A 173 -3.49 7.22 15.81
C ARG A 173 -2.38 6.23 15.43
N ALA A 174 -2.54 5.55 14.30
CA ALA A 174 -1.57 4.56 13.82
C ALA A 174 -0.21 5.19 13.52
N VAL A 175 -0.21 6.33 12.81
CA VAL A 175 1.02 7.05 12.46
C VAL A 175 1.66 7.68 13.70
N TYR A 176 0.87 8.21 14.64
CA TYR A 176 1.38 8.77 15.90
C TYR A 176 2.18 7.72 16.68
N ARG A 177 1.62 6.54 16.87
CA ARG A 177 2.29 5.43 17.57
C ARG A 177 3.60 5.05 16.89
N TYR A 178 3.57 4.90 15.57
CA TYR A 178 4.76 4.58 14.80
C TYR A 178 5.87 5.66 14.94
N GLU A 179 5.55 6.93 14.76
CA GLU A 179 6.53 8.03 14.84
C GLU A 179 7.06 8.18 16.29
N LYS A 180 6.22 7.98 17.30
CA LYS A 180 6.63 8.01 18.72
C LYS A 180 7.61 6.88 19.05
N GLU A 181 7.33 5.66 18.61
CA GLU A 181 8.22 4.50 18.81
C GLU A 181 9.55 4.67 18.08
N THR A 182 9.51 5.23 16.87
CA THR A 182 10.72 5.47 16.07
C THR A 182 11.61 6.54 16.69
N ALA A 183 11.03 7.61 17.20
CA ALA A 183 11.74 8.66 17.91
C ALA A 183 12.43 8.12 19.17
N ALA A 184 11.75 7.27 19.95
CA ALA A 184 12.32 6.66 21.15
C ALA A 184 13.55 5.78 20.84
N LYS A 185 13.48 4.94 19.78
CA LYS A 185 14.59 4.07 19.35
C LYS A 185 15.80 4.85 18.79
N SER A 186 15.60 6.07 18.30
CA SER A 186 16.68 6.92 17.76
C SER A 186 17.41 7.69 18.87
N ALA A 187 16.86 7.71 20.08
CA ALA A 187 17.44 8.40 21.24
C ALA A 187 18.27 7.46 22.17
N GLU A 188 18.24 6.15 21.92
CA GLU A 188 19.04 5.11 22.56
C GLU A 188 20.38 4.90 21.81
#